data_105264888f8d171e18e8bd6af9e91751
#
_entry.id   105264888f8d171e18e8bd6af9e91751
#
_cell.length_a   1.000
_cell.length_b   1.000
_cell.length_c   1.000
_cell.angle_alpha   90.00
_cell.angle_beta   90.00
_cell.angle_gamma   90.00
#
_symmetry.space_group_name_H-M   'P 1'
#
loop_
_entity.id
_entity.type
_entity.pdbx_description
1 polymer ?
#
loop_
_entity_poly.entity_id
_entity_poly.type
_entity_poly.pdbx_seq_one_letter_code
_entity_poly.pdbx_strand_id
1 'polypeptide(L)'
;MDILSLIVTLKVQCINKMKLRSFKIDNSAPMTLIGGMNVLESRDLAMVVAEKFKEVSQKLNISYIFKGSFDKANRSSINSFRGPGIEEGLKILQEVSTTFEVPVITDIHEPDQAKAVSEVCEVIQIPAFLARQTDLVSSAAKTDSIIQFKKPQFLSAPEMSNIIEKCSAAGNDKIILCERGNSFGYNNLVVDTLNFQILKELSKPVMFDVTHSLQLPGGLGSATGGRREYVLSLAKAGISQSIAGLFLEAHPNPDEAKCDGPCALPLSVLEEFLKQIAELDEFVKNQDDIEIK
;
A
#
# COMPACT_ATOMS: atom_id res chain seq x y z
N MET A 1 29.91 16.68 25.78
CA MET A 1 28.88 16.20 24.85
C MET A 1 28.02 15.23 25.65
N ASP A 2 26.78 15.61 25.92
CA ASP A 2 25.91 14.93 26.88
C ASP A 2 25.40 13.60 26.27
N ILE A 3 25.31 12.54 27.08
CA ILE A 3 24.83 11.21 26.68
C ILE A 3 23.44 11.29 26.00
N LEU A 4 22.59 12.23 26.44
CA LEU A 4 21.30 12.50 25.80
C LEU A 4 21.45 13.01 24.34
N SER A 5 22.42 13.88 24.09
CA SER A 5 22.72 14.39 22.75
C SER A 5 23.28 13.30 21.83
N LEU A 6 24.05 12.37 22.41
CA LEU A 6 24.58 11.21 21.67
C LEU A 6 23.47 10.20 21.35
N ILE A 7 22.53 9.99 22.26
CA ILE A 7 21.35 9.11 22.07
C ILE A 7 20.38 9.71 21.03
N VAL A 8 20.19 11.02 21.05
CA VAL A 8 19.37 11.73 20.04
C VAL A 8 20.07 11.70 18.68
N THR A 9 21.38 11.93 18.63
CA THR A 9 22.16 11.86 17.37
C THR A 9 22.24 10.44 16.83
N LEU A 10 22.34 9.41 17.68
CA LEU A 10 22.31 8.00 17.27
C LEU A 10 20.91 7.55 16.84
N LYS A 11 19.83 8.08 17.43
CA LYS A 11 18.45 7.83 16.95
C LYS A 11 18.17 8.46 15.59
N VAL A 12 18.80 9.59 15.26
CA VAL A 12 18.67 10.24 13.95
C VAL A 12 19.53 9.53 12.87
N GLN A 13 20.59 8.80 13.26
CA GLN A 13 21.47 8.11 12.29
C GLN A 13 21.05 6.69 11.90
N CYS A 14 20.06 6.09 12.55
CA CYS A 14 19.49 4.79 12.17
C CYS A 14 18.11 4.91 11.53
N ILE A 15 17.90 5.86 10.63
CA ILE A 15 16.84 5.73 9.64
C ILE A 15 17.33 4.65 8.68
N ASN A 16 16.95 3.41 8.93
CA ASN A 16 17.17 2.31 8.01
C ASN A 16 16.48 2.66 6.68
N LYS A 17 17.29 3.22 5.76
CA LYS A 17 16.84 3.59 4.42
C LYS A 17 16.38 2.30 3.74
N MET A 18 15.06 2.07 3.72
CA MET A 18 14.49 0.88 3.11
C MET A 18 14.79 0.91 1.62
N LYS A 19 15.59 -0.05 1.16
CA LYS A 19 15.95 -0.19 -0.25
C LYS A 19 15.24 -1.40 -0.82
N LEU A 20 14.61 -1.21 -1.97
CA LEU A 20 13.99 -2.27 -2.74
C LEU A 20 14.56 -2.23 -4.16
N ARG A 21 15.29 -3.27 -4.57
CA ARG A 21 16.03 -3.31 -5.84
C ARG A 21 16.88 -2.03 -6.02
N SER A 22 16.57 -1.19 -7.00
CA SER A 22 17.33 0.02 -7.35
C SER A 22 16.84 1.30 -6.67
N PHE A 23 15.71 1.29 -5.97
CA PHE A 23 15.11 2.49 -5.38
C PHE A 23 14.93 2.41 -3.87
N LYS A 24 14.71 3.56 -3.27
CA LYS A 24 14.51 3.76 -1.83
C LYS A 24 13.04 4.07 -1.55
N ILE A 25 12.46 3.42 -0.55
CA ILE A 25 11.12 3.75 -0.03
C ILE A 25 11.30 4.54 1.26
N ASP A 26 10.95 5.83 1.23
CA ASP A 26 11.19 6.75 2.33
C ASP A 26 10.31 8.00 2.18
N ASN A 27 9.90 8.60 3.30
CA ASN A 27 9.01 9.77 3.28
C ASN A 27 9.66 11.02 2.64
N SER A 28 10.98 11.11 2.64
CA SER A 28 11.74 12.21 2.03
C SER A 28 12.24 11.93 0.61
N ALA A 29 12.10 10.71 0.11
CA ALA A 29 12.48 10.36 -1.27
C ALA A 29 11.34 10.66 -2.25
N PRO A 30 11.62 10.76 -3.58
CA PRO A 30 10.55 10.78 -4.58
C PRO A 30 9.56 9.64 -4.35
N MET A 31 8.28 9.91 -4.60
CA MET A 31 7.21 8.96 -4.29
C MET A 31 7.42 7.59 -4.93
N THR A 32 7.04 6.56 -4.19
CA THR A 32 6.90 5.19 -4.69
C THR A 32 5.43 4.91 -4.97
N LEU A 33 5.14 4.30 -6.11
CA LEU A 33 3.80 3.84 -6.46
C LEU A 33 3.69 2.34 -6.22
N ILE A 34 2.79 1.92 -5.35
CA ILE A 34 2.27 0.55 -5.30
C ILE A 34 0.99 0.57 -6.12
N GLY A 35 1.02 -0.01 -7.31
CA GLY A 35 -0.09 0.09 -8.24
C GLY A 35 -0.39 -1.23 -8.94
N GLY A 36 -1.64 -1.42 -9.35
CA GLY A 36 -2.04 -2.63 -10.06
C GLY A 36 -3.54 -2.85 -10.03
N MET A 37 -3.94 -4.10 -9.88
CA MET A 37 -5.35 -4.49 -9.82
C MET A 37 -5.73 -5.00 -8.43
N ASN A 38 -6.99 -4.90 -8.07
CA ASN A 38 -7.50 -5.32 -6.78
C ASN A 38 -7.27 -6.82 -6.55
N VAL A 39 -7.76 -7.64 -7.46
CA VAL A 39 -7.64 -9.11 -7.47
C VAL A 39 -7.17 -9.56 -8.86
N LEU A 40 -6.36 -10.60 -8.90
CA LEU A 40 -5.94 -11.22 -10.17
C LEU A 40 -7.16 -11.92 -10.81
N GLU A 41 -7.78 -11.25 -11.77
CA GLU A 41 -8.97 -11.76 -12.46
C GLU A 41 -8.62 -12.75 -13.55
N SER A 42 -7.51 -12.51 -14.24
CA SER A 42 -6.87 -13.39 -15.20
C SER A 42 -5.40 -13.00 -15.37
N ARG A 43 -4.60 -13.93 -15.91
CA ARG A 43 -3.21 -13.67 -16.30
C ARG A 43 -3.12 -12.51 -17.31
N ASP A 44 -3.90 -12.56 -18.36
CA ASP A 44 -3.82 -11.59 -19.46
C ASP A 44 -4.18 -10.17 -18.98
N LEU A 45 -5.19 -10.04 -18.13
CA LEU A 45 -5.54 -8.75 -17.55
C LEU A 45 -4.43 -8.22 -16.63
N ALA A 46 -3.78 -9.10 -15.85
CA ALA A 46 -2.65 -8.72 -14.99
C ALA A 46 -1.49 -8.19 -15.84
N MET A 47 -1.17 -8.82 -16.98
CA MET A 47 -0.12 -8.35 -17.88
C MET A 47 -0.44 -6.98 -18.48
N VAL A 48 -1.68 -6.77 -18.97
CA VAL A 48 -2.12 -5.47 -19.53
C VAL A 48 -2.02 -4.36 -18.49
N VAL A 49 -2.48 -4.61 -17.25
CA VAL A 49 -2.43 -3.63 -16.18
C VAL A 49 -0.98 -3.34 -15.78
N ALA A 50 -0.16 -4.38 -15.61
CA ALA A 50 1.25 -4.22 -15.23
C ALA A 50 2.05 -3.44 -16.29
N GLU A 51 1.84 -3.75 -17.56
CA GLU A 51 2.47 -3.05 -18.71
C GLU A 51 2.15 -1.56 -18.67
N LYS A 52 0.86 -1.20 -18.51
CA LYS A 52 0.45 0.20 -18.49
C LYS A 52 1.01 0.97 -17.29
N PHE A 53 0.99 0.38 -16.10
CA PHE A 53 1.61 0.97 -14.92
C PHE A 53 3.13 1.13 -15.10
N LYS A 54 3.81 0.12 -15.65
CA LYS A 54 5.25 0.17 -15.93
C LYS A 54 5.61 1.27 -16.92
N GLU A 55 4.91 1.34 -18.06
CA GLU A 55 5.08 2.36 -19.09
C GLU A 55 4.98 3.77 -18.48
N VAL A 56 3.88 4.04 -17.78
CA VAL A 56 3.61 5.36 -17.20
C VAL A 56 4.64 5.71 -16.11
N SER A 57 4.95 4.74 -15.22
CA SER A 57 5.93 4.96 -14.16
C SER A 57 7.34 5.24 -14.70
N GLN A 58 7.76 4.55 -15.74
CA GLN A 58 9.05 4.82 -16.41
C GLN A 58 9.07 6.21 -17.05
N LYS A 59 8.00 6.59 -17.77
CA LYS A 59 7.88 7.90 -18.41
C LYS A 59 7.94 9.05 -17.41
N LEU A 60 7.37 8.87 -16.22
CA LEU A 60 7.31 9.87 -15.15
C LEU A 60 8.43 9.71 -14.11
N ASN A 61 9.37 8.78 -14.31
CA ASN A 61 10.45 8.47 -13.37
C ASN A 61 9.95 8.16 -11.94
N ILE A 62 8.84 7.42 -11.82
CA ILE A 62 8.25 6.99 -10.55
C ILE A 62 8.72 5.57 -10.23
N SER A 63 9.19 5.35 -8.99
CA SER A 63 9.48 4.00 -8.47
C SER A 63 8.19 3.20 -8.37
N TYR A 64 8.17 1.97 -8.91
CA TYR A 64 6.95 1.20 -9.07
C TYR A 64 7.04 -0.22 -8.52
N ILE A 65 5.97 -0.65 -7.86
CA ILE A 65 5.75 -2.01 -7.34
C ILE A 65 4.38 -2.47 -7.87
N PHE A 66 4.33 -3.60 -8.59
CA PHE A 66 3.05 -4.15 -9.06
C PHE A 66 2.30 -4.84 -7.93
N LYS A 67 1.00 -4.52 -7.78
CA LYS A 67 0.10 -5.14 -6.82
C LYS A 67 -0.98 -5.98 -7.49
N GLY A 68 -1.16 -7.19 -6.99
CA GLY A 68 -2.31 -8.04 -7.30
C GLY A 68 -2.57 -9.04 -6.17
N SER A 69 -3.83 -9.25 -5.79
CA SER A 69 -4.20 -10.25 -4.79
C SER A 69 -4.55 -11.59 -5.46
N PHE A 70 -4.00 -12.67 -4.97
CA PHE A 70 -4.35 -14.02 -5.43
C PHE A 70 -5.67 -14.51 -4.82
N ASP A 71 -6.08 -13.94 -3.70
CA ASP A 71 -7.35 -14.22 -3.03
C ASP A 71 -7.90 -12.97 -2.33
N LYS A 72 -9.20 -12.88 -2.25
CA LYS A 72 -9.97 -11.90 -1.45
C LYS A 72 -10.75 -12.64 -0.37
N ALA A 73 -10.04 -13.11 0.66
CA ALA A 73 -10.60 -13.94 1.72
C ALA A 73 -11.66 -13.22 2.58
N ASN A 74 -11.69 -11.90 2.57
CA ASN A 74 -12.56 -11.05 3.42
C ASN A 74 -13.75 -10.43 2.70
N ARG A 75 -14.25 -11.07 1.61
CA ARG A 75 -15.43 -10.58 0.88
C ARG A 75 -16.70 -10.63 1.75
N SER A 76 -17.59 -9.65 1.55
CA SER A 76 -18.87 -9.58 2.26
C SER A 76 -19.83 -10.73 1.92
N SER A 77 -19.86 -11.19 0.66
CA SER A 77 -20.69 -12.30 0.21
C SER A 77 -19.88 -13.54 -0.08
N ILE A 78 -20.38 -14.69 0.33
CA ILE A 78 -19.77 -16.01 0.03
C ILE A 78 -19.71 -16.31 -1.47
N ASN A 79 -20.59 -15.69 -2.25
CA ASN A 79 -20.66 -15.90 -3.70
C ASN A 79 -19.77 -14.92 -4.49
N SER A 80 -19.04 -14.01 -3.82
CA SER A 80 -18.16 -13.06 -4.48
C SER A 80 -16.94 -13.76 -5.09
N PHE A 81 -16.47 -13.22 -6.22
CA PHE A 81 -15.22 -13.68 -6.82
C PHE A 81 -14.04 -13.45 -5.85
N ARG A 82 -13.24 -14.46 -5.63
CA ARG A 82 -12.12 -14.44 -4.68
C ARG A 82 -10.76 -14.29 -5.32
N GLY A 83 -10.57 -14.75 -6.53
CA GLY A 83 -9.29 -14.79 -7.24
C GLY A 83 -8.91 -16.19 -7.71
N PRO A 84 -7.71 -16.37 -8.31
CA PRO A 84 -7.25 -17.65 -8.85
C PRO A 84 -6.72 -18.63 -7.79
N GLY A 85 -6.55 -18.19 -6.53
CA GLY A 85 -5.87 -18.94 -5.49
C GLY A 85 -4.36 -18.76 -5.51
N ILE A 86 -3.69 -19.25 -4.45
CA ILE A 86 -2.26 -18.96 -4.21
C ILE A 86 -1.35 -19.51 -5.30
N GLU A 87 -1.55 -20.76 -5.74
CA GLU A 87 -0.65 -21.41 -6.70
C GLU A 87 -0.62 -20.68 -8.05
N GLU A 88 -1.78 -20.41 -8.62
CA GLU A 88 -1.90 -19.72 -9.90
C GLU A 88 -1.57 -18.24 -9.76
N GLY A 89 -1.99 -17.61 -8.66
CA GLY A 89 -1.70 -16.21 -8.39
C GLY A 89 -0.21 -15.92 -8.27
N LEU A 90 0.56 -16.80 -7.61
CA LEU A 90 2.02 -16.65 -7.51
C LEU A 90 2.72 -16.83 -8.87
N LYS A 91 2.23 -17.73 -9.74
CA LYS A 91 2.75 -17.85 -11.12
C LYS A 91 2.54 -16.59 -11.93
N ILE A 92 1.34 -15.99 -11.85
CA ILE A 92 1.03 -14.73 -12.52
C ILE A 92 1.94 -13.60 -12.01
N LEU A 93 2.09 -13.47 -10.68
CA LEU A 93 2.95 -12.45 -10.09
C LEU A 93 4.42 -12.63 -10.46
N GLN A 94 4.91 -13.88 -10.48
CA GLN A 94 6.27 -14.19 -10.93
C GLN A 94 6.48 -13.80 -12.41
N GLU A 95 5.50 -14.06 -13.25
CA GLU A 95 5.56 -13.70 -14.67
C GLU A 95 5.56 -12.17 -14.85
N VAL A 96 4.71 -11.44 -14.15
CA VAL A 96 4.71 -9.97 -14.14
C VAL A 96 6.08 -9.45 -13.69
N SER A 97 6.61 -9.99 -12.58
CA SER A 97 7.90 -9.55 -12.03
C SER A 97 9.06 -9.75 -13.01
N THR A 98 9.08 -10.88 -13.70
CA THR A 98 10.16 -11.20 -14.65
C THR A 98 10.00 -10.47 -15.99
N THR A 99 8.79 -10.35 -16.51
CA THR A 99 8.53 -9.72 -17.82
C THR A 99 8.76 -8.21 -17.78
N PHE A 100 8.32 -7.55 -16.71
CA PHE A 100 8.41 -6.10 -16.60
C PHE A 100 9.56 -5.62 -15.69
N GLU A 101 10.32 -6.54 -15.11
CA GLU A 101 11.44 -6.25 -14.19
C GLU A 101 11.01 -5.35 -13.02
N VAL A 102 9.82 -5.61 -12.47
CA VAL A 102 9.26 -4.86 -11.34
C VAL A 102 9.14 -5.73 -10.09
N PRO A 103 9.35 -5.18 -8.88
CA PRO A 103 8.98 -5.88 -7.66
C PRO A 103 7.46 -6.06 -7.59
N VAL A 104 7.03 -7.11 -6.89
CA VAL A 104 5.61 -7.42 -6.75
C VAL A 104 5.19 -7.51 -5.28
N ILE A 105 3.92 -7.20 -5.03
CA ILE A 105 3.29 -7.27 -3.71
C ILE A 105 1.95 -8.00 -3.82
N THR A 106 1.68 -8.87 -2.86
CA THR A 106 0.36 -9.49 -2.65
C THR A 106 0.02 -9.54 -1.17
N ASP A 107 -1.26 -9.67 -0.85
CA ASP A 107 -1.73 -9.83 0.52
C ASP A 107 -1.83 -11.31 0.91
N ILE A 108 -1.52 -11.60 2.19
CA ILE A 108 -1.69 -12.92 2.81
C ILE A 108 -2.79 -12.88 3.86
N HIS A 109 -3.44 -14.03 4.08
CA HIS A 109 -4.57 -14.15 4.98
C HIS A 109 -4.35 -15.20 6.07
N GLU A 110 -3.46 -16.16 5.83
CA GLU A 110 -3.11 -17.26 6.74
C GLU A 110 -1.59 -17.33 6.95
N PRO A 111 -1.12 -17.73 8.14
CA PRO A 111 0.32 -17.76 8.46
C PRO A 111 1.16 -18.67 7.54
N ASP A 112 0.62 -19.76 7.05
CA ASP A 112 1.30 -20.73 6.17
C ASP A 112 1.56 -20.19 4.76
N GLN A 113 0.85 -19.16 4.33
CA GLN A 113 1.04 -18.52 3.03
C GLN A 113 2.33 -17.68 2.96
N ALA A 114 2.82 -17.19 4.10
CA ALA A 114 3.92 -16.23 4.15
C ALA A 114 5.19 -16.72 3.45
N LYS A 115 5.57 -18.00 3.69
CA LYS A 115 6.78 -18.59 3.09
C LYS A 115 6.69 -18.66 1.57
N ALA A 116 5.63 -19.24 1.03
CA ALA A 116 5.45 -19.36 -0.42
C ALA A 116 5.38 -18.00 -1.12
N VAL A 117 4.68 -17.03 -0.50
CA VAL A 117 4.58 -15.67 -1.03
C VAL A 117 5.94 -14.98 -1.04
N SER A 118 6.77 -15.15 -0.01
CA SER A 118 8.09 -14.51 0.07
C SER A 118 9.10 -15.02 -0.96
N GLU A 119 8.88 -16.17 -1.57
CA GLU A 119 9.71 -16.70 -2.66
C GLU A 119 9.48 -15.96 -3.98
N VAL A 120 8.35 -15.27 -4.12
CA VAL A 120 7.95 -14.55 -5.34
C VAL A 120 7.85 -13.05 -5.11
N CYS A 121 7.34 -12.63 -3.95
CA CYS A 121 7.01 -11.24 -3.66
C CYS A 121 8.03 -10.61 -2.72
N GLU A 122 8.67 -9.53 -3.15
CA GLU A 122 9.58 -8.76 -2.30
C GLU A 122 8.84 -7.99 -1.20
N VAL A 123 7.54 -7.77 -1.39
CA VAL A 123 6.68 -7.11 -0.39
C VAL A 123 5.48 -7.99 -0.08
N ILE A 124 5.22 -8.22 1.20
CA ILE A 124 4.03 -8.94 1.70
C ILE A 124 3.10 -7.91 2.33
N GLN A 125 1.83 -7.89 1.90
CA GLN A 125 0.83 -7.04 2.52
C GLN A 125 0.04 -7.80 3.58
N ILE A 126 -0.11 -7.18 4.75
CA ILE A 126 -1.07 -7.61 5.78
C ILE A 126 -2.33 -6.74 5.65
N PRO A 127 -3.49 -7.35 5.34
CA PRO A 127 -4.76 -6.65 5.24
C PRO A 127 -5.16 -5.94 6.53
N ALA A 128 -5.93 -4.85 6.41
CA ALA A 128 -6.33 -4.04 7.55
C ALA A 128 -7.05 -4.85 8.65
N PHE A 129 -7.99 -5.70 8.29
CA PHE A 129 -8.72 -6.53 9.26
C PHE A 129 -7.83 -7.53 10.02
N LEU A 130 -6.70 -7.92 9.44
CA LEU A 130 -5.82 -8.96 9.95
C LEU A 130 -4.55 -8.39 10.62
N ALA A 131 -4.35 -7.07 10.59
CA ALA A 131 -3.11 -6.45 11.07
C ALA A 131 -2.82 -6.69 12.58
N ARG A 132 -3.82 -7.06 13.38
CA ARG A 132 -3.65 -7.44 14.79
C ARG A 132 -3.37 -8.92 15.03
N GLN A 133 -3.50 -9.79 14.04
CA GLN A 133 -3.31 -11.24 14.17
C GLN A 133 -1.82 -11.57 14.38
N THR A 134 -1.45 -11.90 15.61
CA THR A 134 -0.04 -12.05 16.01
C THR A 134 0.67 -13.15 15.20
N ASP A 135 0.03 -14.29 14.98
CA ASP A 135 0.65 -15.40 14.26
C ASP A 135 0.87 -15.08 12.78
N LEU A 136 -0.08 -14.38 12.14
CA LEU A 136 0.05 -13.92 10.77
C LEU A 136 1.20 -12.89 10.62
N VAL A 137 1.25 -11.88 11.50
CA VAL A 137 2.30 -10.89 11.53
C VAL A 137 3.67 -11.54 11.76
N SER A 138 3.77 -12.43 12.75
CA SER A 138 5.01 -13.13 13.08
C SER A 138 5.48 -14.06 11.95
N SER A 139 4.56 -14.71 11.23
CA SER A 139 4.89 -15.55 10.09
C SER A 139 5.44 -14.73 8.93
N ALA A 140 4.79 -13.61 8.59
CA ALA A 140 5.28 -12.68 7.57
C ALA A 140 6.65 -12.10 7.96
N ALA A 141 6.82 -11.68 9.21
CA ALA A 141 8.07 -11.09 9.71
C ALA A 141 9.26 -12.05 9.69
N LYS A 142 9.03 -13.37 9.77
CA LYS A 142 10.09 -14.38 9.66
C LYS A 142 10.63 -14.55 8.24
N THR A 143 10.04 -13.90 7.25
CA THR A 143 10.54 -13.85 5.88
C THR A 143 11.49 -12.66 5.68
N ASP A 144 12.24 -12.66 4.57
CA ASP A 144 13.10 -11.53 4.21
C ASP A 144 12.37 -10.39 3.49
N SER A 145 11.07 -10.57 3.21
CA SER A 145 10.25 -9.58 2.51
C SER A 145 10.04 -8.30 3.33
N ILE A 146 9.78 -7.19 2.65
CA ILE A 146 9.24 -5.99 3.27
C ILE A 146 7.79 -6.26 3.65
N ILE A 147 7.37 -5.85 4.85
CA ILE A 147 6.00 -6.07 5.32
C ILE A 147 5.23 -4.74 5.26
N GLN A 148 4.21 -4.68 4.40
CA GLN A 148 3.29 -3.55 4.36
C GLN A 148 2.05 -3.83 5.21
N PHE A 149 1.81 -3.00 6.20
CA PHE A 149 0.60 -3.06 7.02
C PHE A 149 -0.43 -2.04 6.54
N LYS A 150 -1.60 -2.50 6.12
CA LYS A 150 -2.77 -1.62 5.97
C LYS A 150 -3.27 -1.25 7.36
N LYS A 151 -3.28 0.05 7.68
CA LYS A 151 -3.80 0.49 8.98
C LYS A 151 -5.26 0.09 9.12
N PRO A 152 -5.64 -0.66 10.17
CA PRO A 152 -7.03 -0.99 10.43
C PRO A 152 -7.91 0.27 10.55
N GLN A 153 -9.12 0.19 10.03
CA GLN A 153 -10.09 1.29 10.08
C GLN A 153 -10.53 1.60 11.52
N PHE A 154 -10.38 0.65 12.43
CA PHE A 154 -10.76 0.74 13.85
C PHE A 154 -9.59 1.08 14.79
N LEU A 155 -8.35 1.19 14.28
CA LEU A 155 -7.19 1.61 15.07
C LEU A 155 -6.86 3.09 14.84
N SER A 156 -6.47 3.75 15.92
CA SER A 156 -5.80 5.05 15.83
C SER A 156 -4.37 4.90 15.26
N ALA A 157 -3.83 5.96 14.69
CA ALA A 157 -2.48 5.94 14.12
C ALA A 157 -1.38 5.57 15.14
N PRO A 158 -1.40 6.07 16.41
CA PRO A 158 -0.40 5.68 17.42
C PRO A 158 -0.40 4.17 17.74
N GLU A 159 -1.56 3.49 17.67
CA GLU A 159 -1.65 2.06 17.97
C GLU A 159 -0.90 1.17 16.95
N MET A 160 -0.52 1.73 15.79
CA MET A 160 0.34 1.02 14.83
C MET A 160 1.72 0.69 15.41
N SER A 161 2.16 1.38 16.48
CA SER A 161 3.38 1.03 17.22
C SER A 161 3.36 -0.42 17.74
N ASN A 162 2.21 -0.90 18.23
CA ASN A 162 2.06 -2.27 18.72
C ASN A 162 2.23 -3.32 17.59
N ILE A 163 1.82 -2.98 16.37
CA ILE A 163 1.97 -3.86 15.18
C ILE A 163 3.44 -3.88 14.75
N ILE A 164 4.10 -2.72 14.76
CA ILE A 164 5.54 -2.60 14.50
C ILE A 164 6.32 -3.46 15.50
N GLU A 165 6.01 -3.33 16.80
CA GLU A 165 6.66 -4.11 17.85
C GLU A 165 6.54 -5.61 17.64
N LYS A 166 5.36 -6.13 17.25
CA LYS A 166 5.18 -7.55 16.93
C LYS A 166 6.07 -8.00 15.78
N CYS A 167 6.17 -7.18 14.72
CA CYS A 167 6.99 -7.48 13.56
C CYS A 167 8.48 -7.46 13.93
N SER A 168 8.93 -6.43 14.63
CA SER A 168 10.31 -6.29 15.11
C SER A 168 10.70 -7.42 16.06
N ALA A 169 9.83 -7.80 16.99
CA ALA A 169 10.05 -8.92 17.92
C ALA A 169 10.20 -10.26 17.20
N ALA A 170 9.59 -10.40 16.02
CA ALA A 170 9.75 -11.58 15.15
C ALA A 170 10.98 -11.48 14.22
N GLY A 171 11.76 -10.38 14.27
CA GLY A 171 13.05 -10.23 13.62
C GLY A 171 13.03 -9.40 12.33
N ASN A 172 11.96 -8.67 12.02
CA ASN A 172 11.86 -7.88 10.78
C ASN A 172 11.45 -6.43 11.06
N ASP A 173 12.33 -5.49 10.70
CA ASP A 173 12.10 -4.05 10.79
C ASP A 173 11.83 -3.37 9.42
N LYS A 174 11.79 -4.15 8.34
CA LYS A 174 11.47 -3.67 6.99
C LYS A 174 9.95 -3.49 6.86
N ILE A 175 9.42 -2.41 7.39
CA ILE A 175 7.99 -2.17 7.57
C ILE A 175 7.56 -0.92 6.80
N ILE A 176 6.46 -1.02 6.06
CA ILE A 176 5.73 0.10 5.45
C ILE A 176 4.37 0.21 6.15
N LEU A 177 4.00 1.41 6.56
CA LEU A 177 2.67 1.72 7.08
C LEU A 177 1.81 2.29 5.96
N CYS A 178 0.56 1.83 5.83
CA CYS A 178 -0.33 2.29 4.79
C CYS A 178 -1.65 2.78 5.38
N GLU A 179 -1.84 4.12 5.38
CA GLU A 179 -3.11 4.75 5.76
C GLU A 179 -4.18 4.41 4.74
N ARG A 180 -5.43 4.17 5.19
CA ARG A 180 -6.56 3.85 4.32
C ARG A 180 -7.92 4.29 4.86
N GLY A 181 -7.89 5.25 5.78
CA GLY A 181 -9.09 5.79 6.43
C GLY A 181 -9.54 5.03 7.68
N ASN A 182 -10.36 5.68 8.43
CA ASN A 182 -11.00 5.17 9.65
C ASN A 182 -12.50 5.04 9.43
N SER A 183 -13.14 4.07 10.10
CA SER A 183 -14.59 3.98 10.17
C SER A 183 -15.15 5.21 10.90
N PHE A 184 -16.11 5.87 10.28
CA PHE A 184 -16.80 7.02 10.85
C PHE A 184 -18.32 6.85 10.71
N GLY A 185 -18.93 6.34 11.74
CA GLY A 185 -20.31 5.85 11.68
C GLY A 185 -20.44 4.56 10.88
N TYR A 186 -21.62 4.30 10.33
CA TYR A 186 -21.90 3.14 9.49
C TYR A 186 -21.60 3.44 8.02
N ASN A 187 -21.03 2.45 7.32
CA ASN A 187 -20.85 2.44 5.87
C ASN A 187 -20.04 3.64 5.31
N ASN A 188 -19.21 4.27 6.12
CA ASN A 188 -18.39 5.40 5.71
C ASN A 188 -16.97 5.33 6.25
N LEU A 189 -16.03 5.85 5.48
CA LEU A 189 -14.63 6.02 5.85
C LEU A 189 -14.24 7.48 5.74
N VAL A 190 -13.42 7.93 6.69
CA VAL A 190 -12.83 9.28 6.70
C VAL A 190 -11.31 9.15 6.84
N VAL A 191 -10.58 9.89 6.04
CA VAL A 191 -9.13 10.05 6.18
C VAL A 191 -8.86 11.26 7.05
N ASP A 192 -8.26 11.01 8.21
CA ASP A 192 -7.71 12.07 9.03
C ASP A 192 -6.29 12.36 8.53
N THR A 193 -6.08 13.56 8.00
CA THR A 193 -4.78 13.96 7.44
C THR A 193 -3.68 14.07 8.50
N LEU A 194 -4.01 14.27 9.78
CA LEU A 194 -3.03 14.24 10.88
C LEU A 194 -2.43 12.84 11.07
N ASN A 195 -3.15 11.79 10.71
CA ASN A 195 -2.63 10.43 10.79
C ASN A 195 -1.32 10.24 10.00
N PHE A 196 -1.14 10.96 8.89
CA PHE A 196 0.11 10.84 8.11
C PHE A 196 1.32 11.30 8.91
N GLN A 197 1.19 12.42 9.63
CA GLN A 197 2.28 12.93 10.48
C GLN A 197 2.53 11.99 11.67
N ILE A 198 1.48 11.56 12.35
CA ILE A 198 1.57 10.64 13.50
C ILE A 198 2.22 9.30 13.08
N LEU A 199 1.87 8.76 11.90
CA LEU A 199 2.48 7.55 11.38
C LEU A 199 3.97 7.74 11.03
N LYS A 200 4.36 8.93 10.52
CA LYS A 200 5.78 9.26 10.26
C LYS A 200 6.61 9.33 11.55
N GLU A 201 6.03 9.75 12.67
CA GLU A 201 6.68 9.76 13.99
C GLU A 201 7.10 8.35 14.45
N LEU A 202 6.45 7.31 13.93
CA LEU A 202 6.84 5.91 14.14
C LEU A 202 8.10 5.49 13.37
N SER A 203 8.74 6.43 12.65
CA SER A 203 9.99 6.24 11.90
C SER A 203 9.92 5.14 10.83
N LYS A 204 8.77 5.01 10.19
CA LYS A 204 8.55 4.09 9.05
C LYS A 204 8.08 4.87 7.81
N PRO A 205 8.36 4.37 6.59
CA PRO A 205 7.74 4.90 5.38
C PRO A 205 6.21 4.79 5.46
N VAL A 206 5.54 5.87 5.07
CA VAL A 206 4.08 5.96 5.09
C VAL A 206 3.57 6.01 3.65
N MET A 207 2.73 5.05 3.30
CA MET A 207 1.98 5.01 2.04
C MET A 207 0.53 5.42 2.28
N PHE A 208 -0.12 5.90 1.26
CA PHE A 208 -1.54 6.19 1.29
C PHE A 208 -2.32 5.35 0.28
N ASP A 209 -3.24 4.54 0.77
CA ASP A 209 -4.18 3.78 -0.03
C ASP A 209 -5.38 4.67 -0.40
N VAL A 210 -5.27 5.35 -1.51
CA VAL A 210 -6.31 6.26 -1.96
C VAL A 210 -7.54 5.52 -2.50
N THR A 211 -7.34 4.31 -3.03
CA THR A 211 -8.45 3.49 -3.56
C THR A 211 -9.40 3.05 -2.47
N HIS A 212 -8.87 2.38 -1.44
CA HIS A 212 -9.73 1.81 -0.39
C HIS A 212 -10.22 2.84 0.64
N SER A 213 -9.60 4.02 0.70
CA SER A 213 -10.12 5.15 1.49
C SER A 213 -11.44 5.70 0.96
N LEU A 214 -11.75 5.43 -0.31
CA LEU A 214 -12.99 5.86 -0.97
C LEU A 214 -14.11 4.83 -0.91
N GLN A 215 -13.89 3.68 -0.27
CA GLN A 215 -14.93 2.67 -0.09
C GLN A 215 -16.08 3.19 0.77
N LEU A 216 -17.28 2.70 0.44
CA LEU A 216 -18.47 2.74 1.28
C LEU A 216 -18.77 1.30 1.71
N PRO A 217 -18.20 0.84 2.84
CA PRO A 217 -18.31 -0.56 3.26
C PRO A 217 -19.78 -0.96 3.42
N GLY A 218 -20.21 -2.05 2.74
CA GLY A 218 -21.60 -2.50 2.76
C GLY A 218 -22.61 -1.56 2.10
N GLY A 219 -22.18 -0.49 1.41
CA GLY A 219 -23.06 0.53 0.83
C GLY A 219 -23.99 0.02 -0.27
N LEU A 220 -23.72 -1.14 -0.86
CA LEU A 220 -24.57 -1.81 -1.84
C LEU A 220 -25.15 -3.13 -1.31
N GLY A 221 -25.25 -3.30 0.01
CA GLY A 221 -25.76 -4.51 0.65
C GLY A 221 -24.77 -5.68 0.55
N SER A 222 -24.76 -6.41 -0.55
CA SER A 222 -23.86 -7.55 -0.79
C SER A 222 -22.47 -7.15 -1.35
N ALA A 223 -22.27 -5.86 -1.66
CA ALA A 223 -21.03 -5.33 -2.20
C ALA A 223 -20.65 -3.99 -1.57
N THR A 224 -19.37 -3.64 -1.68
CA THR A 224 -18.85 -2.34 -1.27
C THR A 224 -19.15 -1.30 -2.35
N GLY A 225 -19.75 -0.17 -1.98
CA GLY A 225 -19.84 1.03 -2.80
C GLY A 225 -18.53 1.81 -2.82
N GLY A 226 -18.45 2.85 -3.63
CA GLY A 226 -17.25 3.69 -3.74
C GLY A 226 -17.52 5.07 -4.28
N ARG A 227 -16.48 5.93 -4.21
CA ARG A 227 -16.51 7.35 -4.56
C ARG A 227 -15.34 7.68 -5.48
N ARG A 228 -15.15 6.90 -6.54
CA ARG A 228 -14.04 6.99 -7.52
C ARG A 228 -13.77 8.40 -8.02
N GLU A 229 -14.82 9.20 -8.18
CA GLU A 229 -14.76 10.59 -8.66
C GLU A 229 -13.90 11.52 -7.79
N TYR A 230 -13.66 11.15 -6.52
CA TYR A 230 -12.84 11.94 -5.60
C TYR A 230 -11.38 11.45 -5.49
N VAL A 231 -10.99 10.44 -6.25
CA VAL A 231 -9.65 9.80 -6.09
C VAL A 231 -8.51 10.80 -6.28
N LEU A 232 -8.59 11.69 -7.26
CA LEU A 232 -7.54 12.68 -7.51
C LEU A 232 -7.45 13.71 -6.38
N SER A 233 -8.58 14.22 -5.90
CA SER A 233 -8.62 15.20 -4.81
C SER A 233 -8.06 14.59 -3.52
N LEU A 234 -8.44 13.34 -3.21
CA LEU A 234 -7.98 12.65 -2.02
C LEU A 234 -6.49 12.29 -2.11
N ALA A 235 -6.00 11.86 -3.29
CA ALA A 235 -4.60 11.58 -3.53
C ALA A 235 -3.73 12.84 -3.32
N LYS A 236 -4.17 13.99 -3.83
CA LYS A 236 -3.48 15.27 -3.62
C LYS A 236 -3.39 15.63 -2.13
N ALA A 237 -4.47 15.44 -1.38
CA ALA A 237 -4.48 15.69 0.07
C ALA A 237 -3.48 14.78 0.81
N GLY A 238 -3.35 13.51 0.43
CA GLY A 238 -2.37 12.60 1.03
C GLY A 238 -0.92 12.94 0.66
N ILE A 239 -0.64 13.17 -0.62
CA ILE A 239 0.71 13.49 -1.11
C ILE A 239 1.21 14.82 -0.52
N SER A 240 0.33 15.80 -0.30
CA SER A 240 0.71 17.07 0.35
C SER A 240 1.30 16.89 1.77
N GLN A 241 1.21 15.71 2.35
CA GLN A 241 1.77 15.39 3.66
C GLN A 241 3.22 14.88 3.60
N SER A 242 3.89 14.94 2.45
CA SER A 242 5.28 14.45 2.24
C SER A 242 5.45 13.01 2.72
N ILE A 243 4.67 12.10 2.16
CA ILE A 243 4.68 10.66 2.47
C ILE A 243 5.52 9.87 1.46
N ALA A 244 5.80 8.60 1.75
CA ALA A 244 6.62 7.73 0.89
C ALA A 244 5.97 7.41 -0.46
N GLY A 245 4.64 7.54 -0.59
CA GLY A 245 3.96 7.34 -1.86
C GLY A 245 2.50 6.90 -1.75
N LEU A 246 1.98 6.42 -2.87
CA LEU A 246 0.59 5.99 -3.01
C LEU A 246 0.45 4.48 -3.23
N PHE A 247 -0.66 3.95 -2.72
CA PHE A 247 -1.23 2.69 -3.14
C PHE A 247 -2.49 2.99 -3.98
N LEU A 248 -2.51 2.51 -5.23
CA LEU A 248 -3.54 2.83 -6.21
C LEU A 248 -3.92 1.59 -7.01
N GLU A 249 -5.21 1.29 -7.09
CA GLU A 249 -5.74 0.23 -7.94
C GLU A 249 -6.44 0.81 -9.16
N ALA A 250 -6.20 0.21 -10.31
CA ALA A 250 -6.81 0.60 -11.57
C ALA A 250 -7.33 -0.61 -12.35
N HIS A 251 -8.28 -0.36 -13.24
CA HIS A 251 -8.84 -1.38 -14.11
C HIS A 251 -9.16 -0.79 -15.49
N PRO A 252 -8.97 -1.52 -16.61
CA PRO A 252 -9.33 -1.02 -17.94
C PRO A 252 -10.78 -0.57 -18.05
N ASN A 253 -11.69 -1.34 -17.45
CA ASN A 253 -13.12 -1.00 -17.34
C ASN A 253 -13.57 -1.24 -15.88
N PRO A 254 -13.48 -0.22 -14.98
CA PRO A 254 -13.80 -0.39 -13.58
C PRO A 254 -15.21 -0.93 -13.28
N ASP A 255 -16.17 -0.71 -14.15
CA ASP A 255 -17.55 -1.16 -13.94
C ASP A 255 -17.71 -2.67 -14.17
N GLU A 256 -16.74 -3.31 -14.83
CA GLU A 256 -16.64 -4.77 -15.03
C GLU A 256 -15.72 -5.45 -14.01
N ALA A 257 -15.00 -4.68 -13.18
CA ALA A 257 -14.09 -5.23 -12.21
C ALA A 257 -14.80 -6.16 -11.21
N LYS A 258 -14.22 -7.33 -10.97
CA LYS A 258 -14.81 -8.35 -10.08
C LYS A 258 -14.70 -8.01 -8.59
N CYS A 259 -13.91 -6.99 -8.25
CA CYS A 259 -13.75 -6.50 -6.88
C CYS A 259 -13.50 -4.98 -6.87
N ASP A 260 -14.17 -4.27 -5.98
CA ASP A 260 -14.01 -2.82 -5.67
C ASP A 260 -14.02 -1.89 -6.90
N GLY A 261 -14.70 -2.28 -7.97
CA GLY A 261 -14.86 -1.48 -9.19
C GLY A 261 -15.24 -0.02 -8.92
N PRO A 262 -16.22 0.27 -8.03
CA PRO A 262 -16.60 1.65 -7.69
C PRO A 262 -15.48 2.54 -7.11
N CYS A 263 -14.34 1.96 -6.72
CA CYS A 263 -13.16 2.69 -6.20
C CYS A 263 -11.98 2.66 -7.16
N ALA A 264 -11.95 1.76 -8.14
CA ALA A 264 -10.82 1.59 -9.05
C ALA A 264 -10.69 2.77 -10.04
N LEU A 265 -9.47 3.22 -10.28
CA LEU A 265 -9.18 4.24 -11.29
C LEU A 265 -9.34 3.63 -12.70
N PRO A 266 -9.99 4.32 -13.67
CA PRO A 266 -9.89 3.92 -15.06
C PRO A 266 -8.45 3.95 -15.56
N LEU A 267 -7.96 2.84 -16.10
CA LEU A 267 -6.56 2.72 -16.56
C LEU A 267 -6.21 3.75 -17.65
N SER A 268 -7.22 4.22 -18.40
CA SER A 268 -7.06 5.22 -19.45
C SER A 268 -6.60 6.60 -18.94
N VAL A 269 -6.88 6.96 -17.69
CA VAL A 269 -6.51 8.25 -17.11
C VAL A 269 -5.28 8.15 -16.20
N LEU A 270 -4.63 6.98 -16.12
CA LEU A 270 -3.52 6.72 -15.20
C LEU A 270 -2.35 7.71 -15.39
N GLU A 271 -1.98 8.00 -16.64
CA GLU A 271 -0.83 8.88 -16.92
C GLU A 271 -1.11 10.32 -16.48
N GLU A 272 -2.27 10.87 -16.81
CA GLU A 272 -2.63 12.23 -16.41
C GLU A 272 -2.75 12.35 -14.90
N PHE A 273 -3.33 11.34 -14.24
CA PHE A 273 -3.42 11.25 -12.78
C PHE A 273 -2.04 11.26 -12.14
N LEU A 274 -1.15 10.33 -12.54
CA LEU A 274 0.18 10.20 -11.93
C LEU A 274 1.08 11.40 -12.20
N LYS A 275 0.94 12.05 -13.36
CA LYS A 275 1.69 13.28 -13.66
C LYS A 275 1.38 14.37 -12.64
N GLN A 276 0.10 14.67 -12.39
CA GLN A 276 -0.29 15.69 -11.41
C GLN A 276 0.17 15.35 -9.99
N ILE A 277 0.15 14.05 -9.64
CA ILE A 277 0.58 13.60 -8.31
C ILE A 277 2.10 13.69 -8.15
N ALA A 278 2.88 13.31 -9.16
CA ALA A 278 4.34 13.40 -9.12
C ALA A 278 4.82 14.87 -9.05
N GLU A 279 4.20 15.77 -9.82
CA GLU A 279 4.48 17.21 -9.77
C GLU A 279 4.21 17.79 -8.36
N LEU A 280 3.12 17.35 -7.72
CA LEU A 280 2.80 17.77 -6.35
C LEU A 280 3.79 17.18 -5.33
N ASP A 281 4.16 15.90 -5.46
CA ASP A 281 5.13 15.24 -4.59
C ASP A 281 6.49 15.97 -4.62
N GLU A 282 6.97 16.26 -5.82
CA GLU A 282 8.21 17.04 -6.01
C GLU A 282 8.10 18.43 -5.37
N PHE A 283 6.99 19.13 -5.60
CA PHE A 283 6.76 20.47 -5.05
C PHE A 283 6.81 20.45 -3.52
N VAL A 284 6.04 19.56 -2.85
CA VAL A 284 5.95 19.59 -1.38
C VAL A 284 7.23 19.11 -0.71
N LYS A 285 7.97 18.16 -1.30
CA LYS A 285 9.23 17.64 -0.75
C LYS A 285 10.43 18.60 -0.93
N ASN A 286 10.30 19.58 -1.80
CA ASN A 286 11.30 20.64 -1.99
C ASN A 286 11.03 21.89 -1.11
N GLN A 287 9.97 21.88 -0.27
CA GLN A 287 9.73 22.94 0.69
C GLN A 287 10.56 22.72 1.95
N ASP A 288 11.06 23.80 2.51
CA ASP A 288 11.72 23.77 3.81
C ASP A 288 10.70 23.58 4.93
N ASP A 289 11.03 22.73 5.90
CA ASP A 289 10.22 22.58 7.11
C ASP A 289 10.29 23.82 7.99
N ILE A 290 9.16 24.26 8.52
CA ILE A 290 9.06 25.36 9.48
C ILE A 290 8.84 24.77 10.86
N GLU A 291 9.75 25.07 11.80
CA GLU A 291 9.59 24.68 13.20
C GLU A 291 8.51 25.53 13.88
N ILE A 292 7.37 24.91 14.19
CA ILE A 292 6.28 25.54 14.95
C ILE A 292 6.42 25.10 16.42
N LYS A 293 6.66 26.08 17.29
CA LYS A 293 6.80 25.87 18.75
C LYS A 293 5.50 26.12 19.47
#